data_632e0c532a8c3104383fed932e217c8c
#
_entry.id   632e0c532a8c3104383fed932e217c8c
#
_cell.length_a   1.000
_cell.length_b   1.000
_cell.length_c   1.000
_cell.angle_alpha   90.00
_cell.angle_beta   90.00
_cell.angle_gamma   90.00
#
_symmetry.space_group_name_H-M   'P 1'
#
loop_
_entity.id
_entity.type
_entity.pdbx_description
1 polymer ?
#
loop_
_entity_poly.entity_id
_entity_poly.type
_entity_poly.pdbx_seq_one_letter_code
_entity_poly.pdbx_strand_id
1 'polypeptide(L)'
;VQQAQRKTTSRRELARNPRFEQVSPEVGELDEAALDESMQDDPDETLAMLADLTGATDVALRDLARRLAGRLFLDISRRGPSRPRGVGKLVEQPYRPDGGDLDIDASMEAIVEAGGARRARGPGDAPSTIGHGLDVERLRVRGWAQPGTALCLLVDRSGSMGGKPLATSAVAAAAVAWRAPSDYSVLAFGKDVVAAKSQDLAKSSERVVTDVLALRGFGTTDLAGALLGAAEQLRRSRAGRKVTILLSDCRATVDGDPFAAAAGLDELVIIAPEGDDAEAQAFARRTGARLTTVDGPASVAEAIGRVLEG
;
A
#
# COMPACT_ATOMS: atom_id res chain seq x y z
N VAL A 1 11.99 17.91 -18.77
CA VAL A 1 11.74 16.82 -17.83
C VAL A 1 13.07 16.16 -17.53
N GLN A 2 13.76 16.55 -16.45
CA GLN A 2 14.95 15.85 -15.98
C GLN A 2 14.46 14.52 -15.38
N GLN A 3 14.72 13.42 -16.08
CA GLN A 3 14.62 12.09 -15.52
C GLN A 3 15.59 12.03 -14.33
N ALA A 4 15.04 11.93 -13.12
CA ALA A 4 15.84 11.65 -11.94
C ALA A 4 16.65 10.36 -12.21
N GLN A 5 17.97 10.48 -12.21
CA GLN A 5 18.86 9.33 -12.40
C GLN A 5 18.48 8.28 -11.34
N ARG A 6 18.15 7.08 -11.82
CA ARG A 6 17.85 5.93 -10.94
C ARG A 6 19.13 5.65 -10.14
N LYS A 7 19.19 6.12 -8.90
CA LYS A 7 20.26 5.74 -7.99
C LYS A 7 20.07 4.27 -7.64
N THR A 8 20.89 3.40 -8.20
CA THR A 8 20.91 1.98 -7.85
C THR A 8 21.80 1.80 -6.63
N THR A 9 21.41 0.89 -5.74
CA THR A 9 22.16 0.55 -4.53
C THR A 9 23.15 -0.57 -4.87
N SER A 10 24.43 -0.32 -4.65
CA SER A 10 25.48 -1.33 -4.91
C SER A 10 25.46 -2.43 -3.85
N ARG A 11 25.94 -3.64 -4.21
CA ARG A 11 26.09 -4.75 -3.25
C ARG A 11 26.92 -4.33 -2.02
N ARG A 12 27.94 -3.48 -2.20
CA ARG A 12 28.76 -2.96 -1.11
C ARG A 12 27.97 -2.05 -0.14
N GLU A 13 26.99 -1.32 -0.65
CA GLU A 13 26.09 -0.49 0.19
C GLU A 13 25.07 -1.38 0.90
N LEU A 14 24.52 -2.37 0.23
CA LEU A 14 23.62 -3.37 0.82
C LEU A 14 24.30 -4.21 1.91
N ALA A 15 25.56 -4.58 1.71
CA ALA A 15 26.38 -5.33 2.69
C ALA A 15 26.69 -4.55 3.98
N ARG A 16 26.30 -3.27 4.09
CA ARG A 16 26.32 -2.55 5.36
C ARG A 16 25.24 -3.04 6.33
N ASN A 17 24.17 -3.63 5.80
CA ASN A 17 23.20 -4.31 6.63
C ASN A 17 23.75 -5.71 6.98
N PRO A 18 23.91 -6.04 8.28
CA PRO A 18 24.52 -7.30 8.71
C PRO A 18 23.72 -8.54 8.28
N ARG A 19 22.44 -8.39 8.00
CA ARG A 19 21.57 -9.50 7.55
C ARG A 19 21.63 -9.73 6.04
N PHE A 20 22.21 -8.78 5.28
CA PHE A 20 22.24 -8.87 3.82
C PHE A 20 22.94 -10.13 3.31
N GLU A 21 24.09 -10.50 3.90
CA GLU A 21 24.86 -11.67 3.48
C GLU A 21 24.13 -12.99 3.77
N GLN A 22 23.27 -13.02 4.80
CA GLN A 22 22.44 -14.18 5.11
C GLN A 22 21.30 -14.34 4.08
N VAL A 23 20.67 -13.22 3.69
CA VAL A 23 19.53 -13.19 2.77
C VAL A 23 19.97 -13.24 1.30
N SER A 24 21.16 -12.75 0.96
CA SER A 24 21.74 -12.79 -0.39
C SER A 24 23.20 -13.26 -0.35
N PRO A 25 23.42 -14.57 -0.13
CA PRO A 25 24.79 -15.11 0.01
C PRO A 25 25.58 -14.99 -1.29
N GLU A 26 24.95 -15.21 -2.44
CA GLU A 26 25.57 -15.11 -3.75
C GLU A 26 25.02 -13.94 -4.59
N VAL A 27 25.73 -13.60 -5.67
CA VAL A 27 25.32 -12.52 -6.59
C VAL A 27 24.12 -12.98 -7.39
N GLY A 28 23.03 -12.21 -7.34
CA GLY A 28 21.80 -12.51 -8.06
C GLY A 28 20.85 -13.47 -7.34
N GLU A 29 21.23 -13.98 -6.16
CA GLU A 29 20.41 -14.90 -5.37
C GLU A 29 19.78 -14.21 -4.16
N LEU A 30 18.63 -14.75 -3.76
CA LEU A 30 17.91 -14.34 -2.57
C LEU A 30 17.34 -15.59 -1.89
N ASP A 31 17.75 -15.84 -0.65
CA ASP A 31 17.31 -16.97 0.16
C ASP A 31 15.99 -16.61 0.86
N GLU A 32 14.88 -17.22 0.40
CA GLU A 32 13.56 -16.98 0.99
C GLU A 32 13.47 -17.53 2.42
N ALA A 33 14.16 -18.61 2.75
CA ALA A 33 14.10 -19.19 4.10
C ALA A 33 14.83 -18.29 5.10
N ALA A 34 16.01 -17.79 4.74
CA ALA A 34 16.74 -16.81 5.55
C ALA A 34 15.98 -15.50 5.70
N LEU A 35 15.22 -15.09 4.66
CA LEU A 35 14.34 -13.91 4.74
C LEU A 35 13.19 -14.14 5.72
N ASP A 36 12.55 -15.32 5.69
CA ASP A 36 11.45 -15.67 6.60
C ASP A 36 11.92 -15.73 8.07
N GLU A 37 13.11 -16.29 8.32
CA GLU A 37 13.73 -16.29 9.65
C GLU A 37 14.02 -14.85 10.11
N SER A 38 14.60 -14.04 9.26
CA SER A 38 14.89 -12.64 9.53
C SER A 38 13.60 -11.83 9.82
N MET A 39 12.49 -12.18 9.14
CA MET A 39 11.17 -11.57 9.39
C MET A 39 10.57 -11.92 10.75
N GLN A 40 10.92 -13.08 11.31
CA GLN A 40 10.49 -13.46 12.66
C GLN A 40 11.30 -12.73 13.74
N ASP A 41 12.59 -12.51 13.49
CA ASP A 41 13.48 -11.85 14.44
C ASP A 41 13.26 -10.34 14.51
N ASP A 42 13.27 -9.68 13.36
CA ASP A 42 13.13 -8.22 13.24
C ASP A 42 12.42 -7.87 11.92
N PRO A 43 11.08 -7.79 11.95
CA PRO A 43 10.29 -7.52 10.76
C PRO A 43 10.59 -6.14 10.15
N ASP A 44 10.84 -5.12 10.97
CA ASP A 44 11.04 -3.76 10.48
C ASP A 44 12.36 -3.61 9.72
N GLU A 45 13.45 -4.16 10.25
CA GLU A 45 14.75 -4.13 9.59
C GLU A 45 14.75 -5.00 8.33
N THR A 46 14.07 -6.14 8.38
CA THR A 46 13.95 -7.04 7.22
C THR A 46 13.16 -6.40 6.09
N LEU A 47 12.05 -5.73 6.40
CA LEU A 47 11.28 -4.98 5.41
C LEU A 47 12.05 -3.79 4.84
N ALA A 48 12.81 -3.10 5.69
CA ALA A 48 13.69 -2.02 5.27
C ALA A 48 14.77 -2.51 4.28
N MET A 49 15.42 -3.60 4.61
CA MET A 49 16.41 -4.25 3.74
C MET A 49 15.78 -4.70 2.43
N LEU A 50 14.62 -5.34 2.47
CA LEU A 50 13.91 -5.78 1.27
C LEU A 50 13.53 -4.59 0.36
N ALA A 51 13.12 -3.47 0.94
CA ALA A 51 12.87 -2.25 0.19
C ALA A 51 14.13 -1.73 -0.51
N ASP A 52 15.28 -1.73 0.15
CA ASP A 52 16.55 -1.32 -0.44
C ASP A 52 17.02 -2.28 -1.56
N LEU A 53 16.79 -3.58 -1.41
CA LEU A 53 17.07 -4.59 -2.44
C LEU A 53 16.29 -4.35 -3.73
N THR A 54 15.10 -3.75 -3.67
CA THR A 54 14.33 -3.37 -4.89
C THR A 54 15.04 -2.32 -5.74
N GLY A 55 16.03 -1.64 -5.19
CA GLY A 55 16.92 -0.69 -5.86
C GLY A 55 18.30 -1.24 -6.22
N ALA A 56 18.58 -2.53 -6.01
CA ALA A 56 19.88 -3.14 -6.26
C ALA A 56 20.38 -2.93 -7.69
N THR A 57 21.71 -2.82 -7.83
CA THR A 57 22.38 -2.73 -9.14
C THR A 57 22.23 -4.02 -9.92
N ASP A 58 22.33 -5.16 -9.22
CA ASP A 58 22.08 -6.47 -9.79
C ASP A 58 20.63 -6.62 -10.22
N VAL A 59 20.42 -6.90 -11.52
CA VAL A 59 19.08 -6.98 -12.10
C VAL A 59 18.31 -8.20 -11.59
N ALA A 60 18.97 -9.36 -11.45
CA ALA A 60 18.34 -10.59 -11.00
C ALA A 60 17.89 -10.46 -9.55
N LEU A 61 18.77 -10.00 -8.66
CA LEU A 61 18.46 -9.73 -7.27
C LEU A 61 17.35 -8.69 -7.11
N ARG A 62 17.40 -7.62 -7.87
CA ARG A 62 16.37 -6.57 -7.86
C ARG A 62 15.00 -7.09 -8.25
N ASP A 63 14.91 -7.92 -9.29
CA ASP A 63 13.63 -8.46 -9.79
C ASP A 63 13.06 -9.52 -8.83
N LEU A 64 13.91 -10.32 -8.18
CA LEU A 64 13.53 -11.21 -7.08
C LEU A 64 13.00 -10.41 -5.88
N ALA A 65 13.75 -9.41 -5.43
CA ALA A 65 13.36 -8.55 -4.31
C ALA A 65 12.01 -7.85 -4.56
N ARG A 66 11.75 -7.36 -5.78
CA ARG A 66 10.47 -6.73 -6.13
C ARG A 66 9.28 -7.67 -6.04
N ARG A 67 9.44 -8.92 -6.51
CA ARG A 67 8.38 -9.93 -6.42
C ARG A 67 8.08 -10.29 -4.96
N LEU A 68 9.12 -10.50 -4.15
CA LEU A 68 8.95 -10.83 -2.74
C LEU A 68 8.40 -9.65 -1.94
N ALA A 69 8.91 -8.44 -2.17
CA ALA A 69 8.39 -7.23 -1.54
C ALA A 69 6.90 -7.05 -1.84
N GLY A 70 6.47 -7.25 -3.10
CA GLY A 70 5.07 -7.18 -3.49
C GLY A 70 4.18 -8.12 -2.66
N ARG A 71 4.60 -9.39 -2.50
CA ARG A 71 3.86 -10.39 -1.69
C ARG A 71 3.85 -10.05 -0.21
N LEU A 72 5.03 -9.86 0.38
CA LEU A 72 5.16 -9.63 1.82
C LEU A 72 4.46 -8.35 2.28
N PHE A 73 4.60 -7.25 1.53
CA PHE A 73 3.96 -5.98 1.89
C PHE A 73 2.43 -6.06 1.79
N LEU A 74 1.90 -6.80 0.82
CA LEU A 74 0.47 -7.07 0.74
C LEU A 74 -0.01 -7.97 1.90
N ASP A 75 0.74 -8.98 2.29
CA ASP A 75 0.37 -9.85 3.40
C ASP A 75 0.40 -9.11 4.75
N ILE A 76 1.41 -8.26 4.97
CA ILE A 76 1.47 -7.41 6.17
C ILE A 76 0.33 -6.39 6.17
N SER A 77 -0.02 -5.83 5.01
CA SER A 77 -1.09 -4.83 4.89
C SER A 77 -2.47 -5.34 5.32
N ARG A 78 -2.66 -6.66 5.32
CA ARG A 78 -3.88 -7.32 5.78
C ARG A 78 -3.96 -7.46 7.30
N ARG A 79 -2.86 -7.22 8.01
CA ARG A 79 -2.84 -7.25 9.48
C ARG A 79 -3.60 -6.04 10.03
N GLY A 80 -4.21 -6.23 11.18
CA GLY A 80 -5.00 -5.21 11.85
C GLY A 80 -6.50 -5.49 11.82
N PRO A 81 -7.31 -4.58 12.40
CA PRO A 81 -8.74 -4.80 12.52
C PRO A 81 -9.38 -5.04 11.16
N SER A 82 -10.27 -6.02 11.12
CA SER A 82 -11.09 -6.30 9.97
C SER A 82 -12.05 -5.14 9.72
N ARG A 83 -12.41 -4.92 8.45
CA ARG A 83 -13.32 -3.85 8.04
C ARG A 83 -14.53 -3.73 8.96
N PRO A 84 -14.94 -2.50 9.31
CA PRO A 84 -16.21 -2.29 10.00
C PRO A 84 -17.34 -2.94 9.17
N ARG A 85 -18.20 -3.69 9.81
CA ARG A 85 -19.38 -4.27 9.16
C ARG A 85 -20.23 -3.14 8.64
N GLY A 86 -20.61 -3.20 7.36
CA GLY A 86 -21.55 -2.25 6.77
C GLY A 86 -22.87 -2.29 7.52
N VAL A 87 -23.51 -1.14 7.68
CA VAL A 87 -24.83 -0.99 8.31
C VAL A 87 -25.77 -0.43 7.24
N GLY A 88 -26.89 -1.07 6.98
CA GLY A 88 -27.90 -0.53 6.07
C GLY A 88 -28.39 -1.51 5.03
N LYS A 89 -28.07 -1.30 3.76
CA LYS A 89 -28.61 -2.10 2.65
C LYS A 89 -27.69 -3.25 2.28
N LEU A 90 -28.24 -4.45 2.14
CA LEU A 90 -27.57 -5.61 1.58
C LEU A 90 -27.39 -5.39 0.07
N VAL A 91 -26.16 -5.46 -0.45
CA VAL A 91 -25.83 -5.27 -1.85
C VAL A 91 -24.98 -6.40 -2.38
N GLU A 92 -25.13 -6.67 -3.68
CA GLU A 92 -24.27 -7.58 -4.41
C GLU A 92 -22.91 -6.92 -4.69
N GLN A 93 -21.82 -7.64 -4.44
CA GLN A 93 -20.44 -7.19 -4.61
C GLN A 93 -19.59 -8.29 -5.27
N PRO A 94 -18.49 -7.95 -5.96
CA PRO A 94 -17.52 -8.96 -6.37
C PRO A 94 -17.02 -9.77 -5.17
N TYR A 95 -16.78 -11.05 -5.40
CA TYR A 95 -16.28 -11.96 -4.36
C TYR A 95 -15.00 -11.43 -3.70
N ARG A 96 -15.00 -11.53 -2.37
CA ARG A 96 -13.82 -11.31 -1.52
C ARG A 96 -13.88 -12.30 -0.37
N PRO A 97 -12.73 -12.82 0.09
CA PRO A 97 -12.71 -13.83 1.16
C PRO A 97 -13.43 -13.42 2.45
N ASP A 98 -13.52 -12.11 2.71
CA ASP A 98 -14.15 -11.47 3.88
C ASP A 98 -15.39 -10.63 3.51
N GLY A 99 -15.89 -10.76 2.27
CA GLY A 99 -16.87 -9.83 1.67
C GLY A 99 -18.35 -10.11 1.99
N GLY A 100 -18.67 -11.15 2.73
CA GLY A 100 -20.06 -11.55 3.04
C GLY A 100 -20.40 -12.95 2.54
N ASP A 101 -21.70 -13.25 2.48
CA ASP A 101 -22.17 -14.56 2.04
C ASP A 101 -22.15 -14.68 0.51
N LEU A 102 -21.76 -15.85 0.00
CA LEU A 102 -21.74 -16.12 -1.43
C LEU A 102 -23.17 -16.00 -1.99
N ASP A 103 -23.35 -15.12 -2.97
CA ASP A 103 -24.59 -15.06 -3.75
C ASP A 103 -24.59 -16.16 -4.80
N ILE A 104 -25.24 -17.28 -4.49
CA ILE A 104 -25.28 -18.46 -5.34
C ILE A 104 -25.99 -18.13 -6.66
N ASP A 105 -27.09 -17.37 -6.60
CA ASP A 105 -27.87 -17.02 -7.78
C ASP A 105 -27.07 -16.14 -8.76
N ALA A 106 -26.43 -15.10 -8.24
CA ALA A 106 -25.60 -14.21 -9.04
C ALA A 106 -24.27 -14.86 -9.50
N SER A 107 -23.83 -15.93 -8.83
CA SER A 107 -22.60 -16.68 -9.17
C SER A 107 -22.88 -17.94 -9.99
N MET A 108 -24.15 -18.27 -10.25
CA MET A 108 -24.56 -19.55 -10.86
C MET A 108 -23.87 -19.82 -12.19
N GLU A 109 -23.76 -18.82 -13.05
CA GLU A 109 -23.12 -18.96 -14.36
C GLU A 109 -21.65 -19.39 -14.22
N ALA A 110 -20.89 -18.73 -13.34
CA ALA A 110 -19.49 -19.08 -13.08
C ALA A 110 -19.34 -20.48 -12.47
N ILE A 111 -20.27 -20.87 -11.59
CA ILE A 111 -20.29 -22.19 -10.93
C ILE A 111 -20.62 -23.30 -11.96
N VAL A 112 -21.61 -23.07 -12.83
CA VAL A 112 -22.02 -24.03 -13.83
C VAL A 112 -20.95 -24.25 -14.90
N GLU A 113 -20.30 -23.17 -15.35
CA GLU A 113 -19.18 -23.28 -16.30
C GLU A 113 -18.00 -24.07 -15.70
N ALA A 114 -17.64 -23.80 -14.45
CA ALA A 114 -16.60 -24.55 -13.74
C ALA A 114 -16.98 -26.04 -13.57
N GLY A 115 -18.25 -26.31 -13.26
CA GLY A 115 -18.80 -27.69 -13.14
C GLY A 115 -18.89 -28.39 -14.48
N GLY A 116 -19.25 -27.70 -15.56
CA GLY A 116 -19.29 -28.18 -16.92
C GLY A 116 -17.91 -28.57 -17.46
N ALA A 117 -16.93 -27.76 -17.25
CA ALA A 117 -15.53 -28.01 -17.59
C ALA A 117 -14.96 -29.27 -16.87
N ARG A 118 -15.44 -29.53 -15.66
CA ARG A 118 -15.07 -30.73 -14.88
C ARG A 118 -15.73 -32.03 -15.39
N ARG A 119 -16.95 -31.92 -15.90
CA ARG A 119 -17.71 -33.08 -16.48
C ARG A 119 -17.26 -33.46 -17.90
N ALA A 120 -16.72 -32.53 -18.67
CA ALA A 120 -16.18 -32.76 -20.00
C ALA A 120 -14.84 -33.53 -19.98
N ARG A 121 -14.21 -33.72 -18.83
CA ARG A 121 -13.01 -34.55 -18.65
C ARG A 121 -13.37 -35.98 -18.34
N GLY A 122 -12.93 -36.89 -19.20
CA GLY A 122 -13.05 -38.34 -19.00
C GLY A 122 -12.11 -38.83 -17.89
N PRO A 123 -12.40 -40.01 -17.29
CA PRO A 123 -11.52 -40.62 -16.30
C PRO A 123 -10.25 -41.14 -16.98
N GLY A 124 -9.21 -40.32 -17.07
CA GLY A 124 -7.92 -40.66 -17.70
C GLY A 124 -7.11 -39.48 -18.17
N ASP A 125 -7.66 -38.29 -18.23
CA ASP A 125 -6.89 -37.10 -18.61
C ASP A 125 -5.96 -36.65 -17.50
N ALA A 126 -4.66 -36.55 -17.83
CA ALA A 126 -3.65 -36.00 -16.93
C ALA A 126 -4.01 -34.58 -16.45
N PRO A 127 -3.70 -34.22 -15.20
CA PRO A 127 -3.95 -32.87 -14.70
C PRO A 127 -3.14 -31.87 -15.52
N SER A 128 -3.81 -31.18 -16.46
CA SER A 128 -3.16 -30.02 -17.10
C SER A 128 -2.99 -28.91 -16.06
N THR A 129 -1.79 -28.41 -15.96
CA THR A 129 -1.34 -27.36 -15.01
C THR A 129 -2.02 -26.00 -15.24
N ILE A 130 -2.89 -25.89 -16.24
CA ILE A 130 -3.72 -24.71 -16.49
C ILE A 130 -5.12 -25.05 -16.00
N GLY A 131 -5.37 -24.82 -14.71
CA GLY A 131 -6.66 -25.06 -14.10
C GLY A 131 -7.73 -24.14 -14.69
N HIS A 132 -8.73 -24.69 -15.36
CA HIS A 132 -10.05 -24.07 -15.42
C HIS A 132 -10.70 -24.25 -14.04
N GLY A 133 -10.14 -23.56 -13.04
CA GLY A 133 -10.74 -23.41 -11.73
C GLY A 133 -11.92 -22.44 -11.81
N LEU A 134 -12.74 -22.47 -10.77
CA LEU A 134 -13.78 -21.47 -10.57
C LEU A 134 -13.18 -20.07 -10.72
N ASP A 135 -13.71 -19.28 -11.66
CA ASP A 135 -13.27 -17.90 -11.85
C ASP A 135 -13.78 -17.05 -10.70
N VAL A 136 -12.89 -16.81 -9.74
CA VAL A 136 -13.18 -16.07 -8.50
C VAL A 136 -13.63 -14.64 -8.79
N GLU A 137 -13.19 -14.04 -9.90
CA GLU A 137 -13.56 -12.68 -10.28
C GLU A 137 -15.04 -12.56 -10.71
N ARG A 138 -15.62 -13.67 -11.17
CA ARG A 138 -17.03 -13.75 -11.58
C ARG A 138 -17.97 -14.14 -10.44
N LEU A 139 -17.44 -14.55 -9.30
CA LEU A 139 -18.26 -14.80 -8.11
C LEU A 139 -18.80 -13.51 -7.54
N ARG A 140 -19.98 -13.57 -6.95
CA ARG A 140 -20.65 -12.47 -6.26
C ARG A 140 -20.93 -12.86 -4.82
N VAL A 141 -20.83 -11.87 -3.93
CA VAL A 141 -21.20 -12.02 -2.53
C VAL A 141 -22.25 -10.99 -2.17
N ARG A 142 -23.16 -11.35 -1.27
CA ARG A 142 -24.08 -10.40 -0.62
C ARG A 142 -23.45 -9.93 0.67
N GLY A 143 -23.18 -8.64 0.74
CA GLY A 143 -22.66 -7.98 1.93
C GLY A 143 -23.41 -6.70 2.23
N TRP A 144 -23.36 -6.26 3.47
CA TRP A 144 -23.93 -4.99 3.86
C TRP A 144 -23.20 -3.86 3.13
N ALA A 145 -23.95 -2.95 2.51
CA ALA A 145 -23.38 -1.75 1.91
C ALA A 145 -22.66 -0.95 2.99
N GLN A 146 -21.35 -0.82 2.85
CA GLN A 146 -20.63 0.19 3.62
C GLN A 146 -20.82 1.55 2.94
N PRO A 147 -20.99 2.65 3.68
CA PRO A 147 -20.82 3.97 3.10
C PRO A 147 -19.48 3.96 2.39
N GLY A 148 -19.48 4.23 1.08
CA GLY A 148 -18.24 4.24 0.31
C GLY A 148 -17.22 5.13 1.01
N THR A 149 -16.04 4.60 1.31
CA THR A 149 -14.92 5.38 1.85
C THR A 149 -13.87 5.52 0.76
N ALA A 150 -13.55 6.75 0.41
CA ALA A 150 -12.43 7.07 -0.46
C ALA A 150 -11.20 7.43 0.38
N LEU A 151 -10.05 6.89 -0.01
CA LEU A 151 -8.78 7.13 0.68
C LEU A 151 -7.80 7.83 -0.25
N CYS A 152 -7.11 8.84 0.26
CA CYS A 152 -5.93 9.41 -0.39
C CYS A 152 -4.74 9.30 0.55
N LEU A 153 -3.73 8.53 0.14
CA LEU A 153 -2.46 8.43 0.86
C LEU A 153 -1.48 9.45 0.28
N LEU A 154 -0.94 10.29 1.15
CA LEU A 154 0.17 11.19 0.88
C LEU A 154 1.45 10.63 1.49
N VAL A 155 2.44 10.37 0.65
CA VAL A 155 3.76 9.85 1.05
C VAL A 155 4.79 10.94 0.90
N ASP A 156 5.39 11.34 2.02
CA ASP A 156 6.49 12.29 2.04
C ASP A 156 7.76 11.66 1.47
N ARG A 157 8.34 12.33 0.46
CA ARG A 157 9.61 11.95 -0.17
C ARG A 157 10.75 12.89 0.22
N SER A 158 10.59 13.67 1.26
CA SER A 158 11.68 14.51 1.75
C SER A 158 12.80 13.63 2.34
N GLY A 159 14.02 14.05 2.20
CA GLY A 159 15.17 13.30 2.71
C GLY A 159 15.50 12.03 1.93
N SER A 160 16.08 11.04 2.61
CA SER A 160 16.47 9.77 1.99
C SER A 160 15.29 8.80 1.95
N MET A 161 14.75 8.54 0.76
CA MET A 161 13.80 7.44 0.53
C MET A 161 14.57 6.13 0.33
N GLY A 162 14.90 5.46 1.44
CA GLY A 162 15.53 4.13 1.51
C GLY A 162 15.20 3.50 2.85
N GLY A 163 15.49 2.21 3.02
CA GLY A 163 15.30 1.49 4.28
C GLY A 163 13.87 1.60 4.83
N LYS A 164 13.77 1.88 6.13
CA LYS A 164 12.49 1.95 6.87
C LYS A 164 11.47 2.93 6.28
N PRO A 165 11.80 4.19 5.92
CA PRO A 165 10.82 5.13 5.35
C PRO A 165 10.19 4.62 4.05
N LEU A 166 10.98 4.02 3.16
CA LEU A 166 10.50 3.47 1.91
C LEU A 166 9.61 2.24 2.13
N ALA A 167 10.03 1.33 3.02
CA ALA A 167 9.24 0.16 3.41
C ALA A 167 7.90 0.56 4.04
N THR A 168 7.90 1.53 4.99
CA THR A 168 6.69 2.06 5.63
C THR A 168 5.72 2.63 4.60
N SER A 169 6.24 3.39 3.63
CA SER A 169 5.44 3.95 2.53
C SER A 169 4.80 2.88 1.66
N ALA A 170 5.54 1.81 1.35
CA ALA A 170 5.04 0.69 0.54
C ALA A 170 3.98 -0.14 1.26
N VAL A 171 4.18 -0.44 2.56
CA VAL A 171 3.17 -1.12 3.39
C VAL A 171 1.93 -0.23 3.57
N ALA A 172 2.09 1.08 3.78
CA ALA A 172 0.97 2.01 3.87
C ALA A 172 0.15 2.04 2.58
N ALA A 173 0.81 2.08 1.41
CA ALA A 173 0.12 2.03 0.11
C ALA A 173 -0.64 0.71 -0.09
N ALA A 174 -0.04 -0.42 0.30
CA ALA A 174 -0.70 -1.72 0.29
C ALA A 174 -1.92 -1.76 1.24
N ALA A 175 -1.78 -1.18 2.44
CA ALA A 175 -2.84 -1.13 3.45
C ALA A 175 -4.04 -0.28 2.99
N VAL A 176 -3.79 0.84 2.33
CA VAL A 176 -4.84 1.68 1.73
C VAL A 176 -5.52 0.95 0.57
N ALA A 177 -4.74 0.32 -0.32
CA ALA A 177 -5.26 -0.47 -1.44
C ALA A 177 -6.15 -1.64 -0.97
N TRP A 178 -5.77 -2.29 0.14
CA TRP A 178 -6.56 -3.36 0.74
C TRP A 178 -7.89 -2.87 1.32
N ARG A 179 -7.89 -1.69 1.97
CA ARG A 179 -9.07 -1.14 2.66
C ARG A 179 -10.07 -0.45 1.76
N ALA A 180 -9.62 0.16 0.66
CA ALA A 180 -10.48 0.84 -0.31
C ALA A 180 -10.08 0.46 -1.75
N PRO A 181 -10.15 -0.82 -2.16
CA PRO A 181 -9.52 -1.32 -3.39
C PRO A 181 -10.04 -0.69 -4.68
N SER A 182 -11.25 -0.14 -4.66
CA SER A 182 -11.85 0.51 -5.83
C SER A 182 -11.77 2.04 -5.79
N ASP A 183 -11.52 2.64 -4.62
CA ASP A 183 -11.64 4.10 -4.45
C ASP A 183 -10.52 4.66 -3.56
N TYR A 184 -9.30 4.64 -4.11
CA TYR A 184 -8.14 5.21 -3.44
C TYR A 184 -7.17 5.85 -4.42
N SER A 185 -6.35 6.75 -3.90
CA SER A 185 -5.19 7.32 -4.58
C SER A 185 -3.95 7.25 -3.69
N VAL A 186 -2.78 7.27 -4.32
CA VAL A 186 -1.47 7.35 -3.65
C VAL A 186 -0.67 8.43 -4.34
N LEU A 187 -0.37 9.49 -3.62
CA LEU A 187 0.44 10.61 -4.07
C LEU A 187 1.75 10.61 -3.28
N ALA A 188 2.84 10.82 -3.96
CA ALA A 188 4.14 11.05 -3.36
C ALA A 188 4.54 12.50 -3.56
N PHE A 189 4.96 13.18 -2.51
CA PHE A 189 5.29 14.60 -2.58
C PHE A 189 6.70 14.90 -2.06
N GLY A 190 7.29 15.92 -2.58
CA GLY A 190 8.58 16.52 -2.25
C GLY A 190 8.53 17.93 -2.77
N LYS A 191 9.39 18.30 -3.74
CA LYS A 191 9.26 19.56 -4.48
C LYS A 191 7.99 19.56 -5.36
N ASP A 192 7.67 18.42 -5.93
CA ASP A 192 6.52 18.21 -6.81
C ASP A 192 5.65 17.09 -6.25
N VAL A 193 4.37 17.11 -6.57
CA VAL A 193 3.41 16.04 -6.24
C VAL A 193 3.27 15.11 -7.44
N VAL A 194 3.53 13.81 -7.21
CA VAL A 194 3.48 12.77 -8.25
C VAL A 194 2.48 11.70 -7.84
N ALA A 195 1.55 11.36 -8.72
CA ALA A 195 0.61 10.28 -8.47
C ALA A 195 1.24 8.91 -8.81
N ALA A 196 1.48 8.08 -7.79
CA ALA A 196 1.74 6.66 -7.98
C ALA A 196 0.46 5.93 -8.42
N LYS A 197 -0.71 6.37 -7.91
CA LYS A 197 -2.05 5.99 -8.37
C LYS A 197 -3.02 7.15 -8.23
N SER A 198 -3.72 7.49 -9.31
CA SER A 198 -4.83 8.45 -9.28
C SER A 198 -6.13 7.77 -8.84
N GLN A 199 -7.07 8.56 -8.27
CA GLN A 199 -8.32 8.07 -7.69
C GLN A 199 -9.17 7.28 -8.69
N ASP A 200 -9.28 7.78 -9.90
CA ASP A 200 -10.14 7.33 -10.98
C ASP A 200 -9.51 6.27 -11.91
N LEU A 201 -8.23 5.94 -11.73
CA LEU A 201 -7.53 4.96 -12.57
C LEU A 201 -7.39 3.62 -11.86
N ALA A 202 -7.85 2.55 -12.50
CA ALA A 202 -7.63 1.19 -12.02
C ALA A 202 -6.13 0.84 -12.11
N LYS A 203 -5.58 0.28 -11.02
CA LYS A 203 -4.19 -0.19 -10.95
C LYS A 203 -4.11 -1.29 -9.91
N SER A 204 -3.42 -2.40 -10.23
CA SER A 204 -3.26 -3.48 -9.26
C SER A 204 -2.45 -3.03 -8.05
N SER A 205 -2.78 -3.56 -6.87
CA SER A 205 -2.09 -3.22 -5.62
C SER A 205 -0.60 -3.53 -5.69
N GLU A 206 -0.20 -4.63 -6.33
CA GLU A 206 1.21 -4.99 -6.55
C GLU A 206 1.94 -3.92 -7.37
N ARG A 207 1.29 -3.40 -8.41
CA ARG A 207 1.87 -2.34 -9.23
C ARG A 207 2.02 -1.05 -8.46
N VAL A 208 1.05 -0.70 -7.61
CA VAL A 208 1.12 0.49 -6.75
C VAL A 208 2.29 0.36 -5.78
N VAL A 209 2.43 -0.78 -5.10
CA VAL A 209 3.55 -1.06 -4.20
C VAL A 209 4.89 -0.95 -4.93
N THR A 210 5.00 -1.55 -6.13
CA THR A 210 6.21 -1.48 -6.95
C THR A 210 6.57 -0.05 -7.33
N ASP A 211 5.58 0.77 -7.68
CA ASP A 211 5.82 2.17 -8.06
C ASP A 211 6.21 3.02 -6.84
N VAL A 212 5.64 2.74 -5.66
CA VAL A 212 6.07 3.38 -4.39
C VAL A 212 7.51 2.99 -4.06
N LEU A 213 7.88 1.71 -4.18
CA LEU A 213 9.25 1.25 -3.98
C LEU A 213 10.25 1.84 -5.00
N ALA A 214 9.78 2.30 -6.15
CA ALA A 214 10.60 3.00 -7.13
C ALA A 214 10.77 4.51 -6.85
N LEU A 215 10.08 5.06 -5.84
CA LEU A 215 10.20 6.46 -5.45
C LEU A 215 11.63 6.80 -4.99
N ARG A 216 12.01 8.06 -5.18
CA ARG A 216 13.30 8.61 -4.75
C ARG A 216 13.05 9.85 -3.90
N GLY A 217 13.89 10.04 -2.89
CA GLY A 217 13.85 11.20 -2.03
C GLY A 217 14.29 12.47 -2.74
N PHE A 218 13.77 13.60 -2.29
CA PHE A 218 14.16 14.96 -2.67
C PHE A 218 14.26 15.80 -1.41
N GLY A 219 15.16 16.80 -1.40
CA GLY A 219 15.46 17.58 -0.21
C GLY A 219 14.44 18.66 0.17
N THR A 220 13.25 18.70 -0.47
CA THR A 220 12.22 19.73 -0.23
C THR A 220 10.85 19.10 -0.05
N THR A 221 10.00 19.73 0.78
CA THR A 221 8.66 19.25 1.17
C THR A 221 7.62 20.34 0.91
N ASP A 222 6.84 20.18 -0.18
CA ASP A 222 5.66 20.99 -0.46
C ASP A 222 4.41 20.36 0.17
N LEU A 223 4.22 20.61 1.45
CA LEU A 223 3.08 20.07 2.20
C LEU A 223 1.75 20.68 1.73
N ALA A 224 1.74 21.98 1.42
CA ALA A 224 0.52 22.65 0.93
C ALA A 224 0.07 22.07 -0.41
N GLY A 225 0.99 21.92 -1.36
CA GLY A 225 0.70 21.30 -2.66
C GLY A 225 0.23 19.85 -2.53
N ALA A 226 0.79 19.08 -1.58
CA ALA A 226 0.36 17.71 -1.33
C ALA A 226 -1.09 17.65 -0.85
N LEU A 227 -1.48 18.47 0.12
CA LEU A 227 -2.85 18.53 0.65
C LEU A 227 -3.87 18.99 -0.40
N LEU A 228 -3.51 19.99 -1.24
CA LEU A 228 -4.32 20.40 -2.37
C LEU A 228 -4.47 19.27 -3.40
N GLY A 229 -3.40 18.53 -3.66
CA GLY A 229 -3.42 17.36 -4.52
C GLY A 229 -4.35 16.26 -3.99
N ALA A 230 -4.37 16.02 -2.67
CA ALA A 230 -5.31 15.09 -2.04
C ALA A 230 -6.77 15.53 -2.20
N ALA A 231 -7.06 16.81 -1.95
CA ALA A 231 -8.40 17.38 -2.15
C ALA A 231 -8.87 17.18 -3.59
N GLU A 232 -7.99 17.41 -4.58
CA GLU A 232 -8.28 17.20 -6.01
C GLU A 232 -8.58 15.73 -6.33
N GLN A 233 -7.82 14.78 -5.77
CA GLN A 233 -8.07 13.36 -5.97
C GLN A 233 -9.40 12.93 -5.35
N LEU A 234 -9.65 13.28 -4.10
CA LEU A 234 -10.86 12.91 -3.37
C LEU A 234 -12.13 13.57 -3.95
N ARG A 235 -12.01 14.71 -4.62
CA ARG A 235 -13.13 15.36 -5.32
C ARG A 235 -13.66 14.51 -6.48
N ARG A 236 -12.84 13.62 -7.06
CA ARG A 236 -13.22 12.69 -8.12
C ARG A 236 -14.05 11.52 -7.61
N SER A 237 -14.02 11.27 -6.30
CA SER A 237 -14.80 10.21 -5.66
C SER A 237 -16.21 10.68 -5.32
N ARG A 238 -17.16 9.72 -5.40
CA ARG A 238 -18.54 9.87 -4.94
C ARG A 238 -18.79 9.26 -3.56
N ALA A 239 -17.75 8.82 -2.89
CA ALA A 239 -17.85 8.24 -1.55
C ALA A 239 -18.41 9.27 -0.55
N GLY A 240 -19.22 8.77 0.39
CA GLY A 240 -19.78 9.61 1.46
C GLY A 240 -18.76 9.98 2.53
N ARG A 241 -17.67 9.22 2.67
CA ARG A 241 -16.55 9.49 3.58
C ARG A 241 -15.26 9.61 2.77
N LYS A 242 -14.51 10.68 2.97
CA LYS A 242 -13.26 10.95 2.26
C LYS A 242 -12.16 11.23 3.26
N VAL A 243 -11.15 10.37 3.28
CA VAL A 243 -10.07 10.44 4.26
C VAL A 243 -8.73 10.64 3.57
N THR A 244 -8.02 11.68 3.98
CA THR A 244 -6.62 11.89 3.62
C THR A 244 -5.73 11.33 4.72
N ILE A 245 -4.81 10.44 4.36
CA ILE A 245 -3.79 9.88 5.24
C ILE A 245 -2.46 10.50 4.83
N LEU A 246 -1.88 11.29 5.72
CA LEU A 246 -0.58 11.94 5.52
C LEU A 246 0.49 11.17 6.27
N LEU A 247 1.40 10.53 5.55
CA LEU A 247 2.58 9.86 6.10
C LEU A 247 3.78 10.82 6.01
N SER A 248 4.03 11.59 7.07
CA SER A 248 5.04 12.66 7.11
C SER A 248 5.30 13.13 8.55
N ASP A 249 6.48 13.68 8.79
CA ASP A 249 6.81 14.47 9.99
C ASP A 249 6.21 15.89 9.96
N CYS A 250 5.59 16.28 8.84
CA CYS A 250 4.96 17.59 8.59
C CYS A 250 5.94 18.79 8.54
N ARG A 251 7.25 18.57 8.32
CA ARG A 251 8.22 19.65 8.13
C ARG A 251 8.13 20.23 6.71
N ALA A 252 7.32 21.28 6.55
CA ALA A 252 7.24 21.98 5.27
C ALA A 252 8.52 22.84 5.05
N THR A 253 9.11 22.74 3.85
CA THR A 253 10.30 23.50 3.44
C THR A 253 10.06 24.36 2.21
N VAL A 254 8.89 24.27 1.60
CA VAL A 254 8.44 25.08 0.47
C VAL A 254 7.39 26.08 0.96
N ASP A 255 7.40 27.28 0.40
CA ASP A 255 6.41 28.31 0.71
C ASP A 255 5.00 27.85 0.30
N GLY A 256 4.03 28.11 1.17
CA GLY A 256 2.62 27.77 1.00
C GLY A 256 1.87 27.85 2.31
N ASP A 257 0.56 27.74 2.27
CA ASP A 257 -0.27 27.68 3.47
C ASP A 257 -0.88 26.26 3.61
N PRO A 258 -0.19 25.35 4.32
CA PRO A 258 -0.68 24.00 4.53
C PRO A 258 -1.92 23.96 5.44
N PHE A 259 -2.17 25.00 6.26
CA PHE A 259 -3.37 25.07 7.10
C PHE A 259 -4.61 25.39 6.29
N ALA A 260 -4.52 26.34 5.36
CA ALA A 260 -5.60 26.64 4.42
C ALA A 260 -5.89 25.42 3.51
N ALA A 261 -4.83 24.72 3.06
CA ALA A 261 -4.99 23.50 2.27
C ALA A 261 -5.66 22.36 3.06
N ALA A 262 -5.29 22.18 4.33
CA ALA A 262 -5.88 21.16 5.19
C ALA A 262 -7.36 21.43 5.49
N ALA A 263 -7.77 22.71 5.62
CA ALA A 263 -9.16 23.10 5.84
C ALA A 263 -10.11 22.69 4.69
N GLY A 264 -9.57 22.40 3.50
CA GLY A 264 -10.33 21.89 2.35
C GLY A 264 -10.54 20.38 2.33
N LEU A 265 -10.07 19.63 3.33
CA LEU A 265 -10.20 18.19 3.44
C LEU A 265 -11.32 17.80 4.40
N ASP A 266 -12.08 16.74 4.07
CA ASP A 266 -13.17 16.25 4.93
C ASP A 266 -12.62 15.63 6.22
N GLU A 267 -11.65 14.72 6.09
CA GLU A 267 -10.93 14.12 7.21
C GLU A 267 -9.42 14.09 6.89
N LEU A 268 -8.62 14.49 7.86
CA LEU A 268 -7.15 14.39 7.81
C LEU A 268 -6.64 13.54 8.96
N VAL A 269 -5.85 12.52 8.61
CA VAL A 269 -5.13 11.67 9.54
C VAL A 269 -3.65 11.79 9.26
N ILE A 270 -2.87 12.02 10.29
CA ILE A 270 -1.41 12.12 10.20
C ILE A 270 -0.80 10.87 10.82
N ILE A 271 0.12 10.24 10.11
CA ILE A 271 0.95 9.14 10.62
C ILE A 271 2.38 9.63 10.58
N ALA A 272 2.95 9.88 11.75
CA ALA A 272 4.31 10.40 11.90
C ALA A 272 5.27 9.31 12.40
N PRO A 273 6.58 9.42 12.11
CA PRO A 273 7.57 8.57 12.72
C PRO A 273 7.62 8.77 14.23
N GLU A 274 7.72 7.68 15.00
CA GLU A 274 7.91 7.77 16.45
C GLU A 274 9.24 8.46 16.78
N GLY A 275 9.22 9.38 17.74
CA GLY A 275 10.39 10.17 18.16
C GLY A 275 10.75 11.35 17.24
N ASP A 276 10.06 11.51 16.09
CA ASP A 276 10.24 12.64 15.18
C ASP A 276 8.89 13.22 14.73
N ASP A 277 8.01 13.48 15.69
CA ASP A 277 6.61 13.84 15.49
C ASP A 277 6.21 15.23 16.00
N ALA A 278 7.17 16.02 16.48
CA ALA A 278 6.88 17.32 17.12
C ALA A 278 6.13 18.30 16.19
N GLU A 279 6.56 18.41 14.93
CA GLU A 279 5.90 19.26 13.93
C GLU A 279 4.54 18.70 13.52
N ALA A 280 4.44 17.37 13.39
CA ALA A 280 3.18 16.68 13.12
C ALA A 280 2.15 16.91 14.24
N GLN A 281 2.57 16.88 15.51
CA GLN A 281 1.72 17.23 16.66
C GLN A 281 1.25 18.69 16.60
N ALA A 282 2.16 19.61 16.28
CA ALA A 282 1.81 21.02 16.15
C ALA A 282 0.81 21.26 15.02
N PHE A 283 1.02 20.60 13.88
CA PHE A 283 0.14 20.67 12.73
C PHE A 283 -1.23 20.06 13.03
N ALA A 284 -1.28 18.87 13.66
CA ALA A 284 -2.50 18.19 14.05
C ALA A 284 -3.37 19.05 15.00
N ARG A 285 -2.76 19.67 16.03
CA ARG A 285 -3.47 20.57 16.95
C ARG A 285 -4.13 21.76 16.25
N ARG A 286 -3.47 22.32 15.23
CA ARG A 286 -3.98 23.50 14.51
C ARG A 286 -5.05 23.17 13.47
N THR A 287 -4.98 21.97 12.87
CA THR A 287 -5.89 21.53 11.82
C THR A 287 -7.05 20.71 12.36
N GLY A 288 -6.98 20.22 13.60
CA GLY A 288 -7.94 19.26 14.14
C GLY A 288 -7.75 17.84 13.57
N ALA A 289 -6.63 17.58 12.88
CA ALA A 289 -6.31 16.28 12.34
C ALA A 289 -6.08 15.25 13.44
N ARG A 290 -6.44 13.99 13.18
CA ARG A 290 -6.06 12.87 14.04
C ARG A 290 -4.60 12.54 13.79
N LEU A 291 -3.84 12.28 14.87
CA LEU A 291 -2.43 11.90 14.79
C LEU A 291 -2.21 10.53 15.42
N THR A 292 -1.40 9.72 14.78
CA THR A 292 -0.80 8.51 15.33
C THR A 292 0.66 8.42 14.93
N THR A 293 1.45 7.70 15.70
CA THR A 293 2.88 7.46 15.40
C THR A 293 3.12 6.01 15.05
N VAL A 294 4.17 5.75 14.30
CA VAL A 294 4.64 4.42 13.92
C VAL A 294 6.15 4.34 14.10
N ASP A 295 6.62 3.21 14.61
CA ASP A 295 8.04 2.90 14.82
C ASP A 295 8.70 2.27 13.59
N GLY A 296 7.87 1.70 12.68
CA GLY A 296 8.39 1.08 11.48
C GLY A 296 7.31 0.56 10.52
N PRO A 297 7.74 -0.11 9.45
CA PRO A 297 6.84 -0.63 8.43
C PRO A 297 5.86 -1.70 8.94
N ALA A 298 6.22 -2.50 9.95
CA ALA A 298 5.35 -3.57 10.45
C ALA A 298 4.11 -3.02 11.17
N SER A 299 4.20 -1.85 11.81
CA SER A 299 3.13 -1.24 12.60
C SER A 299 2.16 -0.36 11.78
N VAL A 300 2.57 0.14 10.60
CA VAL A 300 1.80 1.13 9.84
C VAL A 300 0.45 0.60 9.33
N ALA A 301 0.37 -0.68 8.97
CA ALA A 301 -0.89 -1.27 8.49
C ALA A 301 -1.97 -1.30 9.59
N GLU A 302 -1.58 -1.63 10.82
CA GLU A 302 -2.46 -1.60 11.98
C GLU A 302 -2.85 -0.17 12.37
N ALA A 303 -1.89 0.76 12.33
CA ALA A 303 -2.15 2.18 12.57
C ALA A 303 -3.21 2.72 11.61
N ILE A 304 -3.09 2.44 10.30
CA ILE A 304 -4.10 2.80 9.29
C ILE A 304 -5.46 2.15 9.62
N GLY A 305 -5.48 0.88 10.03
CA GLY A 305 -6.70 0.21 10.44
C GLY A 305 -7.41 0.94 11.57
N ARG A 306 -6.70 1.19 12.67
CA ARG A 306 -7.25 1.87 13.86
C ARG A 306 -7.82 3.26 13.56
N VAL A 307 -7.14 4.06 12.76
CA VAL A 307 -7.62 5.42 12.44
C VAL A 307 -8.79 5.45 11.47
N LEU A 308 -9.03 4.39 10.72
CA LEU A 308 -10.18 4.29 9.83
C LEU A 308 -11.44 3.76 10.52
N GLU A 309 -11.30 3.07 11.66
CA GLU A 309 -12.43 2.56 12.46
C GLU A 309 -13.07 3.62 13.37
N GLY A 310 -12.34 4.63 13.77
CA GLY A 310 -12.81 5.77 14.58
C GLY A 310 -13.34 6.89 13.70
#